data_1bea485ca97750037fe85f3b7c19b4cc
#
_entry.id   1bea485ca97750037fe85f3b7c19b4cc
#
_cell.length_a   1.000
_cell.length_b   1.000
_cell.length_c   1.000
_cell.angle_alpha   90.00
_cell.angle_beta   90.00
_cell.angle_gamma   90.00
#
_symmetry.space_group_name_H-M   'P 1'
#
loop_
_entity.id
_entity.type
_entity.pdbx_description
1 polymer ?
#
loop_
_entity_poly.entity_id
_entity_poly.type
_entity_poly.pdbx_seq_one_letter_code
_entity_poly.pdbx_strand_id
1 'polypeptide(L)'
;MKRTFTTALLVLLLAAVGCGPSRQDVVVVGSKNFPEQLILGELIAQQIEAKTHLKVERRFYLAGTYICQQALLAGRIDVYPEYTGTALTAILKEPPLKDPAAVYDKVKQQYQQKFQFAVLPSFGFNDTFAIEIRADDARRLHLSTISQAAKYTPQWRAGFGYEFMERPDGYKGLVAAYGLKFAKPPLIMDLGLLDRALVNKQIDLAAGNSTDGLIPVLGLAILEDDKHYFPPYYAVSIAREETLARHPDVRSALAQLAGKVTDDDMRALNYAVDGQHRSVTDVVREFRQKKRLR
;
A
#
# COMPACT_ATOMS: atom_id res chain seq x y z
N MET A 1 -72.96 19.05 6.62
CA MET A 1 -71.76 19.88 6.31
C MET A 1 -70.67 19.63 7.33
N LYS A 2 -69.83 18.62 7.18
CA LYS A 2 -68.60 18.34 7.92
C LYS A 2 -67.83 17.17 7.26
N ARG A 3 -67.17 17.40 6.15
CA ARG A 3 -66.21 16.46 5.51
C ARG A 3 -65.39 17.17 4.46
N THR A 4 -64.49 18.11 4.79
CA THR A 4 -63.54 18.69 3.80
C THR A 4 -62.30 19.33 4.46
N PHE A 5 -61.88 18.94 5.63
CA PHE A 5 -60.68 19.54 6.25
C PHE A 5 -59.53 18.58 6.62
N THR A 6 -59.61 17.31 6.22
CA THR A 6 -58.61 16.30 6.65
C THR A 6 -57.61 15.87 5.56
N THR A 7 -57.76 16.37 4.31
CA THR A 7 -56.94 15.93 3.16
C THR A 7 -55.80 16.87 2.81
N ALA A 8 -55.73 18.07 3.42
CA ALA A 8 -54.70 19.08 3.08
C ALA A 8 -53.42 18.96 3.96
N LEU A 9 -53.43 18.16 5.04
CA LEU A 9 -52.28 18.05 5.97
C LEU A 9 -51.31 16.90 5.66
N LEU A 10 -51.66 16.01 4.73
CA LEU A 10 -50.82 14.84 4.39
C LEU A 10 -49.85 15.05 3.24
N VAL A 11 -49.95 16.16 2.50
CA VAL A 11 -49.09 16.44 1.34
C VAL A 11 -47.86 17.29 1.68
N LEU A 12 -47.80 17.89 2.87
CA LEU A 12 -46.66 18.76 3.26
C LEU A 12 -45.52 18.05 3.97
N LEU A 13 -45.62 16.75 4.25
CA LEU A 13 -44.59 15.97 5.00
C LEU A 13 -43.62 15.17 4.10
N LEU A 14 -43.73 15.26 2.77
CA LEU A 14 -42.90 14.53 1.81
C LEU A 14 -41.77 15.36 1.17
N ALA A 15 -41.56 16.62 1.58
CA ALA A 15 -40.57 17.50 0.99
C ALA A 15 -39.29 17.69 1.86
N ALA A 16 -39.10 16.90 2.93
CA ALA A 16 -37.92 16.97 3.79
C ALA A 16 -37.04 15.72 3.66
N VAL A 17 -36.96 15.11 2.48
CA VAL A 17 -36.03 13.99 2.23
C VAL A 17 -34.79 14.51 1.51
N GLY A 18 -33.72 14.72 2.28
CA GLY A 18 -32.38 14.42 1.87
C GLY A 18 -31.61 15.49 1.09
N CYS A 19 -31.16 16.55 1.74
CA CYS A 19 -29.89 17.20 1.40
C CYS A 19 -28.75 16.63 2.28
N GLY A 20 -28.53 15.32 2.22
CA GLY A 20 -27.21 14.78 2.48
C GLY A 20 -26.34 15.04 1.24
N PRO A 21 -25.00 15.20 1.34
CA PRO A 21 -24.14 15.32 0.16
C PRO A 21 -24.43 14.14 -0.75
N SER A 22 -24.80 14.43 -2.00
CA SER A 22 -25.01 13.38 -2.98
C SER A 22 -23.69 12.60 -3.08
N ARG A 23 -23.73 11.26 -3.17
CA ARG A 23 -22.55 10.40 -3.38
C ARG A 23 -21.78 10.84 -4.65
N GLN A 24 -22.34 11.73 -5.43
CA GLN A 24 -21.74 12.32 -6.63
C GLN A 24 -20.58 13.29 -6.32
N ASP A 25 -20.52 13.88 -5.12
CA ASP A 25 -19.51 14.89 -4.75
C ASP A 25 -18.47 14.35 -3.74
N VAL A 26 -18.40 13.04 -3.56
CA VAL A 26 -17.50 12.37 -2.64
C VAL A 26 -16.63 11.37 -3.37
N VAL A 27 -15.31 11.45 -3.14
CA VAL A 27 -14.33 10.44 -3.56
C VAL A 27 -13.87 9.67 -2.33
N VAL A 28 -13.92 8.34 -2.41
CA VAL A 28 -13.52 7.47 -1.29
C VAL A 28 -12.12 6.94 -1.53
N VAL A 29 -11.18 7.31 -0.68
CA VAL A 29 -9.79 6.86 -0.72
C VAL A 29 -9.56 5.72 0.28
N GLY A 30 -9.12 4.57 -0.21
CA GLY A 30 -8.75 3.41 0.60
C GLY A 30 -7.25 3.31 0.86
N SER A 31 -6.86 2.49 1.84
CA SER A 31 -5.46 2.08 2.04
C SER A 31 -5.35 0.70 2.68
N LYS A 32 -4.19 0.06 2.54
CA LYS A 32 -3.82 -1.15 3.28
C LYS A 32 -3.49 -0.79 4.75
N ASN A 33 -3.11 -1.79 5.54
CA ASN A 33 -3.00 -1.73 7.00
C ASN A 33 -1.56 -1.54 7.52
N PHE A 34 -0.75 -0.71 6.88
CA PHE A 34 0.59 -0.39 7.35
C PHE A 34 0.96 1.09 7.09
N PRO A 35 1.93 1.67 7.82
CA PRO A 35 2.17 3.12 7.87
C PRO A 35 2.32 3.79 6.51
N GLU A 36 3.13 3.23 5.60
CA GLU A 36 3.33 3.78 4.26
C GLU A 36 2.02 3.92 3.48
N GLN A 37 1.15 2.93 3.58
CA GLN A 37 -0.13 2.96 2.88
C GLN A 37 -1.08 4.01 3.44
N LEU A 38 -1.02 4.27 4.75
CA LEU A 38 -1.77 5.38 5.36
C LEU A 38 -1.24 6.72 4.88
N ILE A 39 0.09 6.88 4.77
CA ILE A 39 0.75 8.08 4.25
C ILE A 39 0.36 8.32 2.79
N LEU A 40 0.45 7.30 1.93
CA LEU A 40 0.09 7.40 0.52
C LEU A 40 -1.41 7.66 0.32
N GLY A 41 -2.26 7.00 1.11
CA GLY A 41 -3.70 7.25 1.11
C GLY A 41 -4.04 8.69 1.49
N GLU A 42 -3.40 9.21 2.53
CA GLU A 42 -3.57 10.60 2.96
C GLU A 42 -3.01 11.59 1.93
N LEU A 43 -1.88 11.26 1.27
CA LEU A 43 -1.31 12.07 0.21
C LEU A 43 -2.28 12.18 -0.99
N ILE A 44 -2.89 11.06 -1.39
CA ILE A 44 -3.95 11.03 -2.41
C ILE A 44 -5.14 11.91 -1.97
N ALA A 45 -5.61 11.72 -0.73
CA ALA A 45 -6.76 12.43 -0.19
C ALA A 45 -6.54 13.95 -0.17
N GLN A 46 -5.44 14.40 0.43
CA GLN A 46 -5.11 15.83 0.48
C GLN A 46 -4.85 16.42 -0.90
N GLN A 47 -4.34 15.64 -1.85
CA GLN A 47 -4.12 16.12 -3.22
C GLN A 47 -5.44 16.33 -3.95
N ILE A 48 -6.40 15.43 -3.80
CA ILE A 48 -7.75 15.59 -4.36
C ILE A 48 -8.43 16.80 -3.74
N GLU A 49 -8.44 16.93 -2.41
CA GLU A 49 -9.04 18.07 -1.69
C GLU A 49 -8.44 19.42 -2.10
N ALA A 50 -7.14 19.47 -2.37
CA ALA A 50 -6.45 20.71 -2.75
C ALA A 50 -6.67 21.12 -4.21
N LYS A 51 -7.04 20.17 -5.09
CA LYS A 51 -7.14 20.40 -6.54
C LYS A 51 -8.56 20.34 -7.09
N THR A 52 -9.50 19.94 -6.26
CA THR A 52 -10.91 19.80 -6.64
C THR A 52 -11.80 20.40 -5.57
N HIS A 53 -13.10 20.47 -5.84
CA HIS A 53 -14.13 20.86 -4.85
C HIS A 53 -14.77 19.65 -4.17
N LEU A 54 -14.25 18.44 -4.42
CA LEU A 54 -14.81 17.20 -3.92
C LEU A 54 -14.47 16.99 -2.44
N LYS A 55 -15.39 16.37 -1.74
CA LYS A 55 -15.12 15.83 -0.40
C LYS A 55 -14.41 14.49 -0.53
N VAL A 56 -13.46 14.22 0.37
CA VAL A 56 -12.77 12.93 0.40
C VAL A 56 -13.13 12.18 1.67
N GLU A 57 -13.72 10.99 1.49
CA GLU A 57 -13.90 10.03 2.56
C GLU A 57 -12.66 9.13 2.65
N ARG A 58 -12.06 9.01 3.83
CA ARG A 58 -10.89 8.18 4.10
C ARG A 58 -11.34 6.84 4.67
N ARG A 59 -11.13 5.75 3.92
CA ARG A 59 -11.34 4.36 4.35
C ARG A 59 -10.02 3.65 4.43
N PHE A 60 -9.24 4.04 5.42
CA PHE A 60 -7.90 3.50 5.62
C PHE A 60 -7.91 2.22 6.46
N TYR A 61 -6.77 1.51 6.43
CA TYR A 61 -6.57 0.30 7.21
C TYR A 61 -7.52 -0.86 6.83
N LEU A 62 -7.74 -1.08 5.54
CA LEU A 62 -8.67 -2.09 5.02
C LEU A 62 -8.09 -3.52 4.98
N ALA A 63 -6.96 -3.79 5.65
CA ALA A 63 -6.15 -4.99 5.50
C ALA A 63 -5.23 -4.92 4.25
N GLY A 64 -5.04 -6.02 3.53
CA GLY A 64 -4.05 -6.07 2.45
C GLY A 64 -4.62 -5.86 1.05
N THR A 65 -3.78 -6.20 0.08
CA THR A 65 -4.02 -6.03 -1.37
C THR A 65 -5.35 -6.63 -1.84
N TYR A 66 -5.65 -7.87 -1.43
CA TYR A 66 -6.86 -8.56 -1.90
C TYR A 66 -8.14 -7.86 -1.43
N ILE A 67 -8.16 -7.36 -0.21
CA ILE A 67 -9.33 -6.64 0.35
C ILE A 67 -9.49 -5.28 -0.32
N CYS A 68 -8.39 -4.53 -0.54
CA CYS A 68 -8.44 -3.26 -1.25
C CYS A 68 -8.93 -3.44 -2.70
N GLN A 69 -8.45 -4.46 -3.41
CA GLN A 69 -8.90 -4.80 -4.76
C GLN A 69 -10.39 -5.13 -4.79
N GLN A 70 -10.89 -5.93 -3.85
CA GLN A 70 -12.32 -6.25 -3.75
C GLN A 70 -13.16 -5.02 -3.41
N ALA A 71 -12.67 -4.16 -2.53
CA ALA A 71 -13.36 -2.90 -2.18
C ALA A 71 -13.47 -1.97 -3.40
N LEU A 72 -12.42 -1.90 -4.24
CA LEU A 72 -12.43 -1.13 -5.47
C LEU A 72 -13.40 -1.71 -6.51
N LEU A 73 -13.42 -3.04 -6.70
CA LEU A 73 -14.36 -3.74 -7.58
C LEU A 73 -15.81 -3.51 -7.16
N ALA A 74 -16.08 -3.57 -5.85
CA ALA A 74 -17.41 -3.36 -5.29
C ALA A 74 -17.84 -1.88 -5.23
N GLY A 75 -17.00 -0.92 -5.70
CA GLY A 75 -17.29 0.51 -5.61
C GLY A 75 -17.37 1.04 -4.18
N ARG A 76 -16.76 0.35 -3.22
CA ARG A 76 -16.70 0.79 -1.82
C ARG A 76 -15.60 1.83 -1.59
N ILE A 77 -14.55 1.78 -2.40
CA ILE A 77 -13.52 2.81 -2.53
C ILE A 77 -13.39 3.19 -4.00
N ASP A 78 -12.88 4.38 -4.29
CA ASP A 78 -12.70 4.93 -5.63
C ASP A 78 -11.25 4.89 -6.09
N VAL A 79 -10.31 4.99 -5.15
CA VAL A 79 -8.87 4.98 -5.38
C VAL A 79 -8.14 4.44 -4.16
N TYR A 80 -7.02 3.75 -4.39
CA TYR A 80 -6.09 3.36 -3.33
C TYR A 80 -4.65 3.28 -3.86
N PRO A 81 -3.61 3.41 -2.99
CA PRO A 81 -2.23 3.18 -3.38
C PRO A 81 -1.92 1.69 -3.46
N GLU A 82 -1.23 1.29 -4.54
CA GLU A 82 -0.80 -0.08 -4.79
C GLU A 82 0.63 -0.09 -5.35
N TYR A 83 1.25 -1.25 -5.44
CA TYR A 83 2.58 -1.42 -6.02
C TYR A 83 2.52 -2.25 -7.30
N THR A 84 3.29 -1.86 -8.31
CA THR A 84 3.24 -2.48 -9.65
C THR A 84 3.53 -3.97 -9.61
N GLY A 85 4.56 -4.41 -8.87
CA GLY A 85 4.89 -5.83 -8.71
C GLY A 85 3.80 -6.62 -8.00
N THR A 86 3.17 -6.02 -6.98
CA THR A 86 2.04 -6.62 -6.26
C THR A 86 0.82 -6.78 -7.17
N ALA A 87 0.48 -5.73 -7.92
CA ALA A 87 -0.61 -5.77 -8.89
C ALA A 87 -0.37 -6.87 -9.95
N LEU A 88 0.88 -6.98 -10.45
CA LEU A 88 1.27 -7.98 -11.45
C LEU A 88 1.11 -9.41 -10.89
N THR A 89 1.73 -9.70 -9.76
CA THR A 89 1.87 -11.08 -9.27
C THR A 89 0.68 -11.53 -8.43
N ALA A 90 0.21 -10.69 -7.50
CA ALA A 90 -0.87 -11.07 -6.58
C ALA A 90 -2.26 -10.97 -7.21
N ILE A 91 -2.54 -9.93 -7.99
CA ILE A 91 -3.88 -9.72 -8.57
C ILE A 91 -3.99 -10.30 -9.97
N LEU A 92 -3.08 -9.94 -10.87
CA LEU A 92 -3.14 -10.40 -12.27
C LEU A 92 -2.67 -11.83 -12.44
N LYS A 93 -1.95 -12.41 -11.44
CA LYS A 93 -1.38 -13.77 -11.46
C LYS A 93 -0.40 -13.98 -12.62
N GLU A 94 0.27 -12.91 -13.02
CA GLU A 94 1.30 -12.94 -14.06
C GLU A 94 2.66 -13.30 -13.47
N PRO A 95 3.53 -13.94 -14.24
CA PRO A 95 4.91 -14.17 -13.83
C PRO A 95 5.63 -12.85 -13.51
N PRO A 96 6.56 -12.84 -12.54
CA PRO A 96 7.35 -11.66 -12.24
C PRO A 96 8.19 -11.23 -13.45
N LEU A 97 8.25 -9.92 -13.70
CA LEU A 97 9.09 -9.28 -14.70
C LEU A 97 10.12 -8.40 -13.97
N LYS A 98 11.31 -8.24 -14.57
CA LYS A 98 12.42 -7.48 -13.95
C LYS A 98 12.49 -6.02 -14.39
N ASP A 99 12.01 -5.73 -15.60
CA ASP A 99 12.02 -4.36 -16.15
C ASP A 99 10.85 -3.53 -15.57
N PRO A 100 11.11 -2.41 -14.87
CA PRO A 100 10.07 -1.59 -14.25
C PRO A 100 9.04 -1.03 -15.23
N ALA A 101 9.48 -0.63 -16.44
CA ALA A 101 8.58 -0.08 -17.45
C ALA A 101 7.66 -1.17 -17.98
N ALA A 102 8.20 -2.37 -18.28
CA ALA A 102 7.40 -3.50 -18.72
C ALA A 102 6.38 -3.95 -17.67
N VAL A 103 6.74 -3.93 -16.36
CA VAL A 103 5.80 -4.20 -15.27
C VAL A 103 4.68 -3.16 -15.24
N TYR A 104 5.03 -1.87 -15.25
CA TYR A 104 4.06 -0.79 -15.22
C TYR A 104 3.10 -0.84 -16.41
N ASP A 105 3.61 -0.98 -17.62
CA ASP A 105 2.79 -1.00 -18.85
C ASP A 105 1.85 -2.21 -18.87
N LYS A 106 2.33 -3.39 -18.48
CA LYS A 106 1.53 -4.60 -18.40
C LYS A 106 0.41 -4.48 -17.36
N VAL A 107 0.73 -3.96 -16.17
CA VAL A 107 -0.27 -3.73 -15.12
C VAL A 107 -1.30 -2.71 -15.59
N LYS A 108 -0.88 -1.58 -16.13
CA LYS A 108 -1.77 -0.53 -16.66
C LYS A 108 -2.72 -1.07 -17.72
N GLN A 109 -2.20 -1.80 -18.70
CA GLN A 109 -3.01 -2.39 -19.76
C GLN A 109 -4.02 -3.40 -19.23
N GLN A 110 -3.59 -4.35 -18.39
CA GLN A 110 -4.47 -5.40 -17.91
C GLN A 110 -5.49 -4.91 -16.89
N TYR A 111 -5.15 -3.93 -16.03
CA TYR A 111 -6.11 -3.34 -15.11
C TYR A 111 -7.22 -2.60 -15.85
N GLN A 112 -6.86 -1.87 -16.92
CA GLN A 112 -7.84 -1.23 -17.78
C GLN A 112 -8.77 -2.26 -18.45
N GLN A 113 -8.20 -3.32 -19.04
CA GLN A 113 -8.96 -4.32 -19.79
C GLN A 113 -9.85 -5.21 -18.91
N LYS A 114 -9.30 -5.69 -17.77
CA LYS A 114 -10.00 -6.66 -16.92
C LYS A 114 -10.95 -6.02 -15.91
N PHE A 115 -10.61 -4.83 -15.41
CA PHE A 115 -11.30 -4.26 -14.26
C PHE A 115 -11.89 -2.88 -14.52
N GLN A 116 -11.54 -2.22 -15.64
CA GLN A 116 -11.88 -0.82 -15.90
C GLN A 116 -11.29 0.11 -14.85
N PHE A 117 -10.04 -0.15 -14.43
CA PHE A 117 -9.30 0.68 -13.49
C PHE A 117 -8.11 1.35 -14.17
N ALA A 118 -7.91 2.63 -13.86
CA ALA A 118 -6.74 3.37 -14.26
C ALA A 118 -5.58 3.11 -13.30
N VAL A 119 -4.40 2.84 -13.84
CA VAL A 119 -3.14 2.87 -13.10
C VAL A 119 -2.45 4.20 -13.42
N LEU A 120 -2.38 5.10 -12.44
CA LEU A 120 -1.80 6.43 -12.58
C LEU A 120 -0.26 6.32 -12.61
N PRO A 121 0.46 7.35 -13.07
CA PRO A 121 1.91 7.36 -13.03
C PRO A 121 2.46 7.12 -11.62
N SER A 122 3.63 6.47 -11.52
CA SER A 122 4.27 6.16 -10.25
C SER A 122 4.56 7.41 -9.44
N PHE A 123 4.41 7.32 -8.12
CA PHE A 123 4.84 8.34 -7.17
C PHE A 123 6.34 8.64 -7.25
N GLY A 124 7.18 7.67 -7.67
CA GLY A 124 8.60 7.85 -7.94
C GLY A 124 9.54 6.99 -7.09
N PHE A 125 9.04 6.14 -6.21
CA PHE A 125 9.82 5.25 -5.37
C PHE A 125 9.45 3.78 -5.55
N ASN A 126 10.37 2.90 -5.17
CA ASN A 126 10.21 1.45 -5.23
C ASN A 126 10.29 0.86 -3.82
N ASP A 127 9.20 0.26 -3.35
CA ASP A 127 9.15 -0.44 -2.07
C ASP A 127 9.15 -1.95 -2.29
N THR A 128 10.34 -2.52 -2.45
CA THR A 128 10.52 -3.96 -2.59
C THR A 128 10.44 -4.67 -1.23
N PHE A 129 10.21 -5.98 -1.26
CA PHE A 129 10.38 -6.78 -0.04
C PHE A 129 11.82 -6.71 0.45
N ALA A 130 11.96 -6.38 1.73
CA ALA A 130 13.22 -6.41 2.47
C ALA A 130 13.30 -7.72 3.27
N ILE A 131 14.31 -8.55 2.99
CA ILE A 131 14.59 -9.71 3.84
C ILE A 131 15.50 -9.23 4.96
N GLU A 132 14.97 -9.22 6.16
CA GLU A 132 15.54 -8.58 7.33
C GLU A 132 16.07 -9.58 8.35
N ILE A 133 17.20 -9.25 8.94
CA ILE A 133 17.80 -9.92 10.08
C ILE A 133 18.34 -8.88 11.06
N ARG A 134 18.70 -9.27 12.27
CA ARG A 134 19.40 -8.37 13.20
C ARG A 134 20.78 -7.98 12.64
N ALA A 135 21.12 -6.68 12.71
CA ALA A 135 22.41 -6.18 12.23
C ALA A 135 23.60 -6.82 12.94
N ASP A 136 23.46 -7.18 14.24
CA ASP A 136 24.49 -7.91 14.98
C ASP A 136 24.73 -9.30 14.40
N ASP A 137 23.69 -10.02 14.01
CA ASP A 137 23.81 -11.32 13.36
C ASP A 137 24.41 -11.20 11.96
N ALA A 138 24.02 -10.18 11.19
CA ALA A 138 24.63 -9.88 9.89
C ALA A 138 26.15 -9.68 10.03
N ARG A 139 26.59 -8.85 10.99
CA ARG A 139 28.02 -8.61 11.25
C ARG A 139 28.75 -9.86 11.73
N ARG A 140 28.21 -10.54 12.74
CA ARG A 140 28.81 -11.73 13.35
C ARG A 140 28.99 -12.89 12.37
N LEU A 141 28.03 -13.05 11.45
CA LEU A 141 28.01 -14.15 10.47
C LEU A 141 28.53 -13.74 9.09
N HIS A 142 28.95 -12.47 8.93
CA HIS A 142 29.40 -11.87 7.68
C HIS A 142 28.38 -12.06 6.54
N LEU A 143 27.11 -11.69 6.81
CA LEU A 143 26.00 -11.81 5.87
C LEU A 143 25.67 -10.46 5.27
N SER A 144 25.56 -10.43 3.93
CA SER A 144 25.10 -9.28 3.16
C SER A 144 24.01 -9.66 2.14
N THR A 145 23.88 -10.96 1.79
CA THR A 145 22.93 -11.40 0.76
C THR A 145 22.02 -12.53 1.29
N ILE A 146 20.87 -12.70 0.63
CA ILE A 146 19.92 -13.78 0.95
C ILE A 146 20.58 -15.16 0.69
N SER A 147 21.36 -15.29 -0.41
CA SER A 147 22.08 -16.55 -0.70
C SER A 147 23.04 -16.94 0.41
N GLN A 148 23.75 -15.97 1.01
CA GLN A 148 24.67 -16.25 2.13
C GLN A 148 23.92 -16.72 3.39
N ALA A 149 22.72 -16.19 3.63
CA ALA A 149 21.91 -16.57 4.77
C ALA A 149 21.35 -18.00 4.67
N ALA A 150 21.19 -18.55 3.46
CA ALA A 150 20.57 -19.85 3.23
C ALA A 150 21.17 -20.99 4.05
N LYS A 151 22.50 -20.98 4.29
CA LYS A 151 23.19 -22.02 5.10
C LYS A 151 22.84 -21.98 6.59
N TYR A 152 22.34 -20.84 7.09
CA TYR A 152 21.96 -20.66 8.50
C TYR A 152 20.47 -20.86 8.76
N THR A 153 19.64 -20.73 7.73
CA THR A 153 18.18 -20.84 7.87
C THR A 153 17.68 -22.17 8.45
N PRO A 154 18.40 -23.32 8.34
CA PRO A 154 17.99 -24.56 9.02
C PRO A 154 17.94 -24.46 10.56
N GLN A 155 18.60 -23.44 11.14
CA GLN A 155 18.60 -23.18 12.58
C GLN A 155 17.73 -21.97 12.94
N TRP A 156 17.22 -21.22 11.93
CA TRP A 156 16.50 -19.98 12.14
C TRP A 156 14.98 -20.19 12.17
N ARG A 157 14.33 -19.30 12.88
CA ARG A 157 12.88 -19.12 12.88
C ARG A 157 12.54 -17.94 11.97
N ALA A 158 11.66 -18.14 11.03
CA ALA A 158 11.17 -17.06 10.18
C ALA A 158 9.84 -16.50 10.69
N GLY A 159 9.59 -15.23 10.42
CA GLY A 159 8.30 -14.58 10.63
C GLY A 159 7.87 -13.81 9.37
N PHE A 160 6.59 -13.90 9.01
CA PHE A 160 6.07 -13.25 7.82
C PHE A 160 4.66 -12.70 8.02
N GLY A 161 4.30 -11.69 7.24
CA GLY A 161 2.93 -11.21 7.13
C GLY A 161 2.01 -12.21 6.43
N TYR A 162 0.70 -12.14 6.68
CA TYR A 162 -0.31 -13.05 6.12
C TYR A 162 -0.23 -13.14 4.59
N GLU A 163 -0.22 -12.00 3.89
CA GLU A 163 -0.20 -11.97 2.43
C GLU A 163 1.11 -12.53 1.84
N PHE A 164 2.25 -12.33 2.50
CA PHE A 164 3.53 -12.88 2.04
C PHE A 164 3.53 -14.41 1.99
N MET A 165 2.79 -15.05 2.89
CA MET A 165 2.64 -16.51 2.88
C MET A 165 1.82 -17.02 1.68
N GLU A 166 0.86 -16.21 1.18
CA GLU A 166 -0.10 -16.62 0.15
C GLU A 166 0.31 -16.18 -1.27
N ARG A 167 1.14 -15.14 -1.38
CA ARG A 167 1.52 -14.55 -2.68
C ARG A 167 2.45 -15.45 -3.48
N PRO A 168 2.33 -15.47 -4.84
CA PRO A 168 3.27 -16.19 -5.69
C PRO A 168 4.72 -15.72 -5.55
N ASP A 169 4.94 -14.42 -5.39
CA ASP A 169 6.22 -13.76 -5.16
C ASP A 169 6.63 -13.69 -3.67
N GLY A 170 5.89 -14.37 -2.79
CA GLY A 170 6.12 -14.42 -1.35
C GLY A 170 6.95 -15.63 -0.90
N TYR A 171 6.57 -16.18 0.27
CA TYR A 171 7.32 -17.21 0.99
C TYR A 171 7.71 -18.43 0.15
N LYS A 172 6.74 -19.06 -0.52
CA LYS A 172 6.99 -20.30 -1.28
C LYS A 172 8.00 -20.08 -2.41
N GLY A 173 7.83 -18.98 -3.15
CA GLY A 173 8.74 -18.65 -4.23
C GLY A 173 10.13 -18.24 -3.74
N LEU A 174 10.22 -17.45 -2.66
CA LEU A 174 11.48 -17.07 -2.02
C LEU A 174 12.26 -18.30 -1.56
N VAL A 175 11.60 -19.22 -0.87
CA VAL A 175 12.20 -20.48 -0.40
C VAL A 175 12.74 -21.30 -1.56
N ALA A 176 11.97 -21.43 -2.64
CA ALA A 176 12.41 -22.17 -3.83
C ALA A 176 13.58 -21.49 -4.53
N ALA A 177 13.56 -20.15 -4.69
CA ALA A 177 14.59 -19.40 -5.40
C ALA A 177 15.94 -19.44 -4.67
N TYR A 178 15.94 -19.36 -3.34
CA TYR A 178 17.14 -19.30 -2.52
C TYR A 178 17.53 -20.61 -1.83
N GLY A 179 16.67 -21.64 -1.92
CA GLY A 179 16.91 -22.92 -1.25
C GLY A 179 16.85 -22.81 0.29
N LEU A 180 16.02 -21.88 0.80
CA LEU A 180 15.90 -21.66 2.25
C LEU A 180 15.23 -22.87 2.93
N LYS A 181 15.67 -23.18 4.14
CA LYS A 181 15.09 -24.26 4.97
C LYS A 181 15.02 -23.74 6.39
N PHE A 182 13.83 -23.62 6.94
CA PHE A 182 13.67 -23.15 8.32
C PHE A 182 13.49 -24.29 9.30
N ALA A 183 13.94 -24.07 10.55
CA ALA A 183 13.85 -25.08 11.62
C ALA A 183 12.41 -25.50 11.96
N LYS A 184 11.46 -24.57 11.76
CA LYS A 184 10.03 -24.75 12.02
C LYS A 184 9.22 -23.99 10.95
N PRO A 185 7.93 -24.30 10.80
CA PRO A 185 7.04 -23.46 10.00
C PRO A 185 7.14 -21.99 10.45
N PRO A 186 7.11 -21.03 9.51
CA PRO A 186 7.18 -19.62 9.85
C PRO A 186 6.06 -19.18 10.80
N LEU A 187 6.37 -18.24 11.69
CA LEU A 187 5.35 -17.53 12.46
C LEU A 187 4.64 -16.53 11.54
N ILE A 188 3.33 -16.52 11.61
CA ILE A 188 2.50 -15.59 10.82
C ILE A 188 1.96 -14.54 11.79
N MET A 189 2.20 -13.25 11.48
CA MET A 189 1.79 -12.15 12.33
C MET A 189 1.51 -10.89 11.52
N ASP A 190 0.98 -9.86 12.17
CA ASP A 190 0.80 -8.55 11.58
C ASP A 190 2.16 -7.92 11.25
N LEU A 191 2.25 -7.18 10.13
CA LEU A 191 3.50 -6.56 9.65
C LEU A 191 4.17 -5.70 10.72
N GLY A 192 3.41 -4.88 11.46
CA GLY A 192 3.93 -4.01 12.52
C GLY A 192 4.52 -4.75 13.73
N LEU A 193 4.45 -6.08 13.79
CA LEU A 193 5.03 -6.90 14.85
C LEU A 193 6.36 -7.56 14.45
N LEU A 194 6.67 -7.64 13.16
CA LEU A 194 7.82 -8.40 12.64
C LEU A 194 9.15 -7.87 13.16
N ASP A 195 9.38 -6.57 13.08
CA ASP A 195 10.61 -5.93 13.52
C ASP A 195 10.85 -6.12 15.02
N ARG A 196 9.78 -5.96 15.81
CA ARG A 196 9.86 -6.21 17.26
C ARG A 196 10.14 -7.67 17.57
N ALA A 197 9.59 -8.60 16.80
CA ALA A 197 9.84 -10.03 16.95
C ALA A 197 11.31 -10.36 16.60
N LEU A 198 11.92 -9.69 15.60
CA LEU A 198 13.37 -9.79 15.32
C LEU A 198 14.22 -9.26 16.47
N VAL A 199 13.95 -8.04 16.94
CA VAL A 199 14.67 -7.40 18.07
C VAL A 199 14.59 -8.26 19.34
N ASN A 200 13.40 -8.78 19.64
CA ASN A 200 13.14 -9.64 20.80
C ASN A 200 13.61 -11.09 20.61
N LYS A 201 14.29 -11.40 19.51
CA LYS A 201 14.82 -12.76 19.21
C LYS A 201 13.73 -13.85 19.19
N GLN A 202 12.48 -13.49 18.88
CA GLN A 202 11.39 -14.45 18.69
C GLN A 202 11.49 -15.11 17.31
N ILE A 203 11.96 -14.35 16.33
CA ILE A 203 12.31 -14.78 14.98
C ILE A 203 13.75 -14.35 14.64
N ASP A 204 14.32 -14.92 13.60
CA ASP A 204 15.69 -14.69 13.18
C ASP A 204 15.77 -14.06 11.79
N LEU A 205 14.67 -14.19 10.98
CA LEU A 205 14.51 -13.60 9.66
C LEU A 205 13.05 -13.19 9.47
N ALA A 206 12.83 -12.03 8.84
CA ALA A 206 11.53 -11.54 8.44
C ALA A 206 11.53 -11.05 6.98
N ALA A 207 10.35 -10.81 6.42
CA ALA A 207 10.16 -10.04 5.20
C ALA A 207 9.33 -8.80 5.54
N GLY A 208 9.97 -7.65 5.47
CA GLY A 208 9.39 -6.33 5.63
C GLY A 208 9.41 -5.54 4.33
N ASN A 209 9.42 -4.22 4.43
CA ASN A 209 9.40 -3.27 3.33
C ASN A 209 10.72 -2.47 3.27
N SER A 210 11.31 -2.30 2.09
CA SER A 210 12.61 -1.63 1.91
C SER A 210 12.60 -0.13 2.26
N THR A 211 11.43 0.45 2.34
CA THR A 211 11.19 1.84 2.73
C THR A 211 10.85 2.02 4.21
N ASP A 212 10.90 0.94 5.01
CA ASP A 212 10.64 1.05 6.44
C ASP A 212 11.72 1.88 7.14
N GLY A 213 11.30 2.95 7.80
CA GLY A 213 12.19 3.86 8.51
C GLY A 213 12.70 3.33 9.85
N LEU A 214 12.13 2.25 10.38
CA LEU A 214 12.54 1.65 11.65
C LEU A 214 13.71 0.70 11.52
N ILE A 215 13.98 0.15 10.34
CA ILE A 215 15.06 -0.84 10.12
C ILE A 215 16.39 -0.40 10.75
N PRO A 216 16.96 0.78 10.40
CA PRO A 216 18.24 1.21 11.00
C PRO A 216 18.10 1.58 12.48
N VAL A 217 16.96 2.09 12.91
CA VAL A 217 16.73 2.53 14.28
C VAL A 217 16.66 1.35 15.25
N LEU A 218 16.10 0.25 14.80
CA LEU A 218 15.96 -0.99 15.56
C LEU A 218 17.19 -1.91 15.46
N GLY A 219 18.24 -1.48 14.75
CA GLY A 219 19.44 -2.27 14.56
C GLY A 219 19.20 -3.52 13.70
N LEU A 220 18.35 -3.40 12.71
CA LEU A 220 18.10 -4.43 11.70
C LEU A 220 18.97 -4.17 10.45
N ALA A 221 19.15 -5.19 9.64
CA ALA A 221 19.86 -5.15 8.36
C ALA A 221 19.05 -5.88 7.30
N ILE A 222 19.01 -5.28 6.11
CA ILE A 222 18.42 -5.88 4.92
C ILE A 222 19.46 -6.73 4.22
N LEU A 223 19.12 -7.96 3.88
CA LEU A 223 19.92 -8.82 3.00
C LEU A 223 19.60 -8.50 1.53
N GLU A 224 20.65 -8.34 0.74
CA GLU A 224 20.52 -8.09 -0.69
C GLU A 224 19.85 -9.29 -1.40
N ASP A 225 18.89 -9.00 -2.27
CA ASP A 225 18.29 -9.95 -3.20
C ASP A 225 19.25 -10.22 -4.39
N ASP A 226 20.35 -10.93 -4.13
CA ASP A 226 21.45 -11.19 -5.07
C ASP A 226 21.06 -12.04 -6.29
N LYS A 227 19.90 -12.67 -6.27
CA LYS A 227 19.31 -13.36 -7.43
C LYS A 227 18.26 -12.54 -8.16
N HIS A 228 17.98 -11.33 -7.68
CA HIS A 228 16.93 -10.48 -8.23
C HIS A 228 15.59 -11.22 -8.36
N TYR A 229 15.21 -11.89 -7.29
CA TYR A 229 13.98 -12.69 -7.22
C TYR A 229 12.74 -11.82 -7.28
N PHE A 230 12.74 -10.74 -6.50
CA PHE A 230 11.60 -9.83 -6.41
C PHE A 230 11.46 -8.96 -7.67
N PRO A 231 10.23 -8.79 -8.21
CA PRO A 231 9.98 -7.78 -9.25
C PRO A 231 10.09 -6.36 -8.69
N PRO A 232 10.13 -5.33 -9.55
CA PRO A 232 10.02 -3.94 -9.08
C PRO A 232 8.61 -3.64 -8.56
N TYR A 233 8.52 -2.92 -7.43
CA TYR A 233 7.29 -2.54 -6.74
C TYR A 233 7.13 -1.01 -6.67
N TYR A 234 7.06 -0.35 -7.83
CA TYR A 234 6.83 1.07 -7.85
C TYR A 234 5.42 1.41 -7.36
N ALA A 235 5.34 2.35 -6.41
CA ALA A 235 4.07 2.78 -5.86
C ALA A 235 3.27 3.61 -6.88
N VAL A 236 1.99 3.28 -7.03
CA VAL A 236 1.04 3.91 -7.97
C VAL A 236 -0.32 4.13 -7.31
N SER A 237 -1.13 5.04 -7.84
CA SER A 237 -2.56 5.10 -7.51
C SER A 237 -3.34 4.24 -8.49
N ILE A 238 -4.22 3.38 -7.99
CA ILE A 238 -5.20 2.64 -8.80
C ILE A 238 -6.57 3.23 -8.53
N ALA A 239 -7.25 3.68 -9.57
CA ALA A 239 -8.54 4.36 -9.48
C ALA A 239 -9.57 3.76 -10.45
N ARG A 240 -10.84 3.82 -10.08
CA ARG A 240 -11.96 3.43 -10.95
C ARG A 240 -12.09 4.40 -12.11
N GLU A 241 -12.15 3.89 -13.35
CA GLU A 241 -12.38 4.74 -14.53
C GLU A 241 -13.70 5.48 -14.46
N GLU A 242 -14.74 4.86 -13.89
CA GLU A 242 -16.03 5.50 -13.67
C GLU A 242 -15.90 6.78 -12.81
N THR A 243 -15.10 6.74 -11.74
CA THR A 243 -14.87 7.92 -10.89
C THR A 243 -14.08 8.98 -11.64
N LEU A 244 -13.04 8.60 -12.39
CA LEU A 244 -12.23 9.52 -13.18
C LEU A 244 -12.95 10.11 -14.38
N ALA A 245 -13.95 9.40 -14.95
CA ALA A 245 -14.81 9.92 -16.00
C ALA A 245 -15.82 10.94 -15.46
N ARG A 246 -16.36 10.67 -14.25
CA ARG A 246 -17.26 11.59 -13.56
C ARG A 246 -16.55 12.84 -13.05
N HIS A 247 -15.29 12.69 -12.62
CA HIS A 247 -14.45 13.74 -12.05
C HIS A 247 -13.06 13.78 -12.73
N PRO A 248 -12.95 14.38 -13.93
CA PRO A 248 -11.68 14.42 -14.68
C PRO A 248 -10.56 15.19 -13.96
N ASP A 249 -10.90 16.13 -13.09
CA ASP A 249 -9.99 16.88 -12.24
C ASP A 249 -9.26 15.98 -11.22
N VAL A 250 -9.91 14.89 -10.76
CA VAL A 250 -9.24 13.88 -9.91
C VAL A 250 -8.08 13.23 -10.65
N ARG A 251 -8.25 12.85 -11.93
CA ARG A 251 -7.15 12.30 -12.74
C ARG A 251 -5.98 13.27 -12.82
N SER A 252 -6.28 14.53 -13.07
CA SER A 252 -5.28 15.60 -13.17
C SER A 252 -4.56 15.85 -11.83
N ALA A 253 -5.32 15.81 -10.72
CA ALA A 253 -4.77 15.94 -9.38
C ALA A 253 -3.78 14.82 -9.03
N LEU A 254 -4.18 13.56 -9.30
CA LEU A 254 -3.34 12.39 -9.02
C LEU A 254 -2.10 12.33 -9.92
N ALA A 255 -2.22 12.73 -11.18
CA ALA A 255 -1.08 12.77 -12.11
C ALA A 255 0.03 13.73 -11.63
N GLN A 256 -0.28 14.78 -10.85
CA GLN A 256 0.71 15.69 -10.29
C GLN A 256 1.59 15.06 -9.21
N LEU A 257 1.20 13.91 -8.67
CA LEU A 257 2.00 13.15 -7.69
C LEU A 257 3.14 12.35 -8.35
N ALA A 258 3.14 12.25 -9.69
CA ALA A 258 4.14 11.50 -10.45
C ALA A 258 5.57 11.97 -10.14
N GLY A 259 6.45 11.05 -9.72
CA GLY A 259 7.85 11.31 -9.43
C GLY A 259 8.11 12.26 -8.25
N LYS A 260 7.13 12.50 -7.38
CA LYS A 260 7.26 13.46 -6.26
C LYS A 260 7.83 12.86 -4.98
N VAL A 261 7.80 11.55 -4.84
CA VAL A 261 8.29 10.84 -3.67
C VAL A 261 9.50 10.03 -4.08
N THR A 262 10.63 10.20 -3.41
CA THR A 262 11.82 9.33 -3.54
C THR A 262 11.81 8.26 -2.46
N ASP A 263 12.65 7.21 -2.60
CA ASP A 263 12.82 6.19 -1.55
C ASP A 263 13.23 6.84 -0.21
N ASP A 264 14.12 7.84 -0.23
CA ASP A 264 14.55 8.56 0.99
C ASP A 264 13.42 9.41 1.59
N ASP A 265 12.60 10.06 0.74
CA ASP A 265 11.41 10.76 1.23
C ASP A 265 10.48 9.78 1.93
N MET A 266 10.26 8.59 1.34
CA MET A 266 9.32 7.61 1.88
C MET A 266 9.83 7.04 3.20
N ARG A 267 11.12 6.68 3.30
CA ARG A 267 11.74 6.26 4.57
C ARG A 267 11.59 7.31 5.66
N ALA A 268 11.82 8.58 5.32
CA ALA A 268 11.67 9.68 6.28
C ALA A 268 10.21 9.87 6.74
N LEU A 269 9.24 9.73 5.84
CA LEU A 269 7.81 9.81 6.16
C LEU A 269 7.37 8.65 7.04
N ASN A 270 7.79 7.43 6.70
CA ASN A 270 7.51 6.23 7.50
C ASN A 270 8.09 6.37 8.92
N TYR A 271 9.34 6.83 9.04
CA TYR A 271 9.95 7.08 10.35
C TYR A 271 9.22 8.16 11.16
N ALA A 272 8.77 9.22 10.51
CA ALA A 272 8.03 10.28 11.20
C ALA A 272 6.70 9.78 11.78
N VAL A 273 6.02 8.88 11.07
CA VAL A 273 4.73 8.32 11.51
C VAL A 273 4.94 7.19 12.51
N ASP A 274 5.75 6.17 12.19
CA ASP A 274 5.87 4.96 12.99
C ASP A 274 6.90 5.10 14.12
N GLY A 275 8.04 5.70 13.84
CA GLY A 275 9.11 5.89 14.82
C GLY A 275 8.89 7.07 15.77
N GLN A 276 8.40 8.20 15.25
CA GLN A 276 8.17 9.41 16.03
C GLN A 276 6.70 9.60 16.46
N HIS A 277 5.81 8.69 16.06
CA HIS A 277 4.36 8.72 16.39
C HIS A 277 3.67 10.02 15.99
N ARG A 278 4.09 10.64 14.88
CA ARG A 278 3.48 11.87 14.38
C ARG A 278 2.18 11.56 13.63
N SER A 279 1.28 12.52 13.63
CA SER A 279 0.03 12.45 12.87
C SER A 279 0.31 12.29 11.37
N VAL A 280 -0.27 11.27 10.73
CA VAL A 280 -0.17 11.04 9.28
C VAL A 280 -0.61 12.27 8.49
N THR A 281 -1.72 12.89 8.89
CA THR A 281 -2.28 14.09 8.26
C THR A 281 -1.28 15.25 8.28
N ASP A 282 -0.60 15.47 9.41
CA ASP A 282 0.36 16.56 9.56
C ASP A 282 1.65 16.29 8.77
N VAL A 283 2.17 15.07 8.86
CA VAL A 283 3.37 14.64 8.12
C VAL A 283 3.16 14.81 6.62
N VAL A 284 2.02 14.38 6.10
CA VAL A 284 1.68 14.51 4.67
C VAL A 284 1.48 15.97 4.27
N ARG A 285 0.83 16.79 5.10
CA ARG A 285 0.64 18.22 4.83
C ARG A 285 1.98 18.94 4.70
N GLU A 286 2.92 18.70 5.62
CA GLU A 286 4.27 19.26 5.59
C GLU A 286 5.05 18.81 4.35
N PHE A 287 4.97 17.52 4.03
CA PHE A 287 5.60 16.96 2.83
C PHE A 287 5.07 17.63 1.55
N ARG A 288 3.75 17.77 1.42
CA ARG A 288 3.13 18.45 0.27
C ARG A 288 3.62 19.91 0.14
N GLN A 289 3.75 20.63 1.26
CA GLN A 289 4.29 21.99 1.28
C GLN A 289 5.75 22.03 0.79
N LYS A 290 6.61 21.11 1.31
CA LYS A 290 8.00 20.97 0.90
C LYS A 290 8.14 20.67 -0.60
N LYS A 291 7.27 19.82 -1.14
CA LYS A 291 7.26 19.44 -2.57
C LYS A 291 6.48 20.40 -3.47
N ARG A 292 5.94 21.49 -2.91
CA ARG A 292 5.12 22.51 -3.61
C ARG A 292 3.91 21.92 -4.34
N LEU A 293 3.29 20.91 -3.76
CA LEU A 293 2.06 20.29 -4.23
C LEU A 293 0.85 21.14 -3.78
N ARG A 294 0.75 22.35 -4.35
CA ARG A 294 -0.32 23.32 -4.03
C ARG A 294 -1.47 23.13 -5.00
#